data_3b672f2a22cf50f2cb618f126b0df4e7
#
_entry.id   3b672f2a22cf50f2cb618f126b0df4e7
#
_cell.length_a   1.000
_cell.length_b   1.000
_cell.length_c   1.000
_cell.angle_alpha   90.00
_cell.angle_beta   90.00
_cell.angle_gamma   90.00
#
_symmetry.space_group_name_H-M   'P 1'
#
loop_
_entity.id
_entity.type
_entity.pdbx_description
1 polymer ?
#
loop_
_entity_poly.entity_id
_entity_poly.type
_entity_poly.pdbx_seq_one_letter_code
_entity_poly.pdbx_strand_id
1 'polypeptide(L)'
;STFLVNSEIRQKIKKIKKINKVLDIKKQNDIISKLNFSLTNDQIKTLDEINIDLCSSNKMFRLLQGDVGSGKTIVSLLAAYNTVNSGFQVAVMAPTEILARQHFNLSKKLFPKFLNIELVSGKSDYKSKKNILSKLASNEIDIIFGTHAIFQKKVSFKKLGLIIIDEQHKFGVNQRKKLSDKGGDNCDVLLMTATPIPRTLTMTMYGDMDLSIIREKPKSRKNIKTYSKLENKINDIIEFIKKEIKLGNQIFWVCPLIEESKKLDHSSAVKKFEFLNKLFPNQVSLLHGKTDFFDKEKILNNFLKNKFKILVSTTIIEVGIDFPNATVIIIENANKFGLSQLHQLRGRVGRGSKESTCILMFKSNLSENAKKRIKILKASNDGFLISEEDMKIRGHGDILGFKQSGIKNFKLADPVHHNDLFLLAEKEMRRIESSDEDLSKFKPLIKLYDRADIINDIA
;
A
#
# COMPACT_ATOMS: atom_id res chain seq x y z
N SER A 1 25.49 9.24 -9.90
CA SER A 1 24.82 10.51 -9.60
C SER A 1 23.52 10.33 -8.83
N THR A 2 22.59 9.42 -9.22
CA THR A 2 21.26 9.23 -8.55
C THR A 2 21.40 8.96 -7.05
N PHE A 3 22.29 8.07 -6.63
CA PHE A 3 22.53 7.76 -5.22
C PHE A 3 23.13 8.96 -4.47
N LEU A 4 24.01 9.74 -5.11
CA LEU A 4 24.59 10.96 -4.53
C LEU A 4 23.50 12.00 -4.28
N VAL A 5 22.62 12.27 -5.26
CA VAL A 5 21.49 13.19 -5.11
C VAL A 5 20.56 12.73 -3.99
N ASN A 6 20.16 11.47 -3.98
CA ASN A 6 19.29 10.92 -2.93
C ASN A 6 19.95 11.03 -1.54
N SER A 7 21.25 10.78 -1.44
CA SER A 7 22.00 10.91 -0.18
C SER A 7 22.05 12.38 0.28
N GLU A 8 22.30 13.32 -0.62
CA GLU A 8 22.30 14.74 -0.27
C GLU A 8 20.92 15.22 0.22
N ILE A 9 19.84 14.80 -0.45
CA ILE A 9 18.47 15.09 -0.02
C ILE A 9 18.21 14.49 1.37
N ARG A 10 18.57 13.22 1.58
CA ARG A 10 18.40 12.56 2.87
C ARG A 10 19.18 13.26 3.99
N GLN A 11 20.42 13.66 3.73
CA GLN A 11 21.22 14.44 4.70
C GLN A 11 20.58 15.79 5.00
N LYS A 12 20.06 16.51 4.00
CA LYS A 12 19.33 17.77 4.22
C LYS A 12 18.11 17.54 5.12
N ILE A 13 17.31 16.52 4.86
CA ILE A 13 16.14 16.18 5.71
C ILE A 13 16.60 15.86 7.13
N LYS A 14 17.65 15.04 7.31
CA LYS A 14 18.19 14.69 8.63
C LYS A 14 18.81 15.89 9.39
N LYS A 15 19.22 16.94 8.70
CA LYS A 15 19.69 18.18 9.35
C LYS A 15 18.54 19.00 9.95
N ILE A 16 17.30 18.77 9.52
CA ILE A 16 16.14 19.45 10.11
C ILE A 16 15.94 18.93 11.53
N LYS A 17 16.11 19.84 12.50
CA LYS A 17 15.93 19.52 13.92
C LYS A 17 14.46 19.58 14.30
N LYS A 18 14.02 18.63 15.10
CA LYS A 18 12.67 18.55 15.64
C LYS A 18 12.65 18.33 17.13
N ILE A 19 11.47 18.49 17.73
CA ILE A 19 11.23 18.10 19.11
C ILE A 19 11.14 16.57 19.19
N ASN A 20 11.97 15.96 20.02
CA ASN A 20 11.98 14.51 20.23
C ASN A 20 10.65 14.06 20.83
N LYS A 21 10.14 12.95 20.33
CA LYS A 21 9.03 12.25 20.96
C LYS A 21 9.55 11.34 22.04
N VAL A 22 8.75 11.13 23.08
CA VAL A 22 9.12 10.30 24.23
C VAL A 22 8.36 8.99 24.17
N LEU A 23 9.07 7.88 24.05
CA LEU A 23 8.48 6.55 24.01
C LEU A 23 8.11 6.08 25.43
N ASP A 24 6.84 5.79 25.65
CA ASP A 24 6.36 5.09 26.84
C ASP A 24 6.17 3.60 26.50
N ILE A 25 7.18 2.81 26.81
CA ILE A 25 7.22 1.35 26.53
C ILE A 25 6.07 0.62 27.22
N LYS A 26 5.67 1.02 28.44
CA LYS A 26 4.55 0.39 29.16
C LYS A 26 3.25 0.57 28.39
N LYS A 27 2.92 1.81 28.02
CA LYS A 27 1.72 2.11 27.26
C LYS A 27 1.73 1.42 25.89
N GLN A 28 2.88 1.35 25.21
CA GLN A 28 3.00 0.60 23.95
C GLN A 28 2.69 -0.88 24.15
N ASN A 29 3.27 -1.50 25.19
CA ASN A 29 3.04 -2.91 25.50
C ASN A 29 1.59 -3.19 25.92
N ASP A 30 0.93 -2.27 26.61
CA ASP A 30 -0.48 -2.37 26.93
C ASP A 30 -1.36 -2.41 25.67
N ILE A 31 -0.99 -1.69 24.62
CA ILE A 31 -1.69 -1.79 23.32
C ILE A 31 -1.37 -3.11 22.63
N ILE A 32 -0.10 -3.53 22.62
CA ILE A 32 0.31 -4.81 22.02
C ILE A 32 -0.40 -5.98 22.69
N SER A 33 -0.57 -5.97 24.02
CA SER A 33 -1.25 -7.04 24.76
C SER A 33 -2.74 -7.20 24.40
N LYS A 34 -3.38 -6.15 23.87
CA LYS A 34 -4.78 -6.19 23.39
C LYS A 34 -4.93 -6.83 22.00
N LEU A 35 -3.81 -7.09 21.31
CA LEU A 35 -3.86 -7.78 20.03
C LEU A 35 -4.14 -9.27 20.25
N ASN A 36 -5.02 -9.84 19.44
CA ASN A 36 -5.33 -11.28 19.46
C ASN A 36 -4.24 -12.15 18.78
N PHE A 37 -3.06 -11.59 18.56
CA PHE A 37 -1.92 -12.23 17.90
C PHE A 37 -0.62 -11.60 18.37
N SER A 38 0.49 -12.34 18.26
CA SER A 38 1.83 -11.81 18.53
C SER A 38 2.39 -11.11 17.28
N LEU A 39 3.12 -10.03 17.50
CA LEU A 39 3.88 -9.39 16.43
C LEU A 39 4.98 -10.33 15.91
N THR A 40 5.26 -10.29 14.62
CA THR A 40 6.41 -11.00 14.03
C THR A 40 7.72 -10.29 14.36
N ASN A 41 8.86 -10.97 14.20
CA ASN A 41 10.17 -10.38 14.45
C ASN A 41 10.42 -9.15 13.57
N ASP A 42 10.02 -9.23 12.28
CA ASP A 42 10.14 -8.11 11.36
C ASP A 42 9.27 -6.92 11.77
N GLN A 43 8.06 -7.17 12.29
CA GLN A 43 7.18 -6.10 12.80
C GLN A 43 7.76 -5.41 14.02
N ILE A 44 8.33 -6.18 14.97
CA ILE A 44 9.00 -5.65 16.16
C ILE A 44 10.21 -4.82 15.74
N LYS A 45 11.12 -5.38 14.93
CA LYS A 45 12.29 -4.69 14.41
C LYS A 45 11.92 -3.38 13.70
N THR A 46 10.90 -3.43 12.85
CA THR A 46 10.45 -2.25 12.11
C THR A 46 9.86 -1.18 13.03
N LEU A 47 9.11 -1.60 14.06
CA LEU A 47 8.58 -0.68 15.07
C LEU A 47 9.71 -0.02 15.85
N ASP A 48 10.74 -0.77 16.22
CA ASP A 48 11.92 -0.24 16.91
C ASP A 48 12.68 0.77 16.04
N GLU A 49 12.89 0.48 14.75
CA GLU A 49 13.49 1.42 13.79
C GLU A 49 12.70 2.75 13.72
N ILE A 50 11.38 2.67 13.66
CA ILE A 50 10.51 3.85 13.65
C ILE A 50 10.57 4.59 14.99
N ASN A 51 10.56 3.88 16.11
CA ASN A 51 10.63 4.46 17.44
C ASN A 51 11.96 5.20 17.67
N ILE A 52 13.08 4.63 17.22
CA ILE A 52 14.40 5.30 17.26
C ILE A 52 14.34 6.63 16.51
N ASP A 53 13.76 6.65 15.31
CA ASP A 53 13.61 7.87 14.53
C ASP A 53 12.67 8.89 15.21
N LEU A 54 11.54 8.44 15.75
CA LEU A 54 10.60 9.31 16.46
C LEU A 54 11.25 9.96 17.69
N CYS A 55 12.08 9.23 18.41
CA CYS A 55 12.80 9.70 19.61
C CYS A 55 14.06 10.52 19.27
N SER A 56 14.52 10.50 18.02
CA SER A 56 15.69 11.29 17.61
C SER A 56 15.36 12.77 17.45
N SER A 57 16.39 13.61 17.51
CA SER A 57 16.29 15.04 17.21
C SER A 57 16.18 15.35 15.72
N ASN A 58 16.33 14.36 14.86
CA ASN A 58 16.33 14.51 13.41
C ASN A 58 14.97 14.10 12.84
N LYS A 59 14.51 14.81 11.81
CA LYS A 59 13.23 14.52 11.15
C LYS A 59 13.28 13.14 10.48
N MET A 60 12.26 12.31 10.75
CA MET A 60 12.07 11.02 10.09
C MET A 60 11.37 11.21 8.73
N PHE A 61 11.93 10.59 7.71
CA PHE A 61 11.28 10.40 6.42
C PHE A 61 11.50 8.94 5.99
N ARG A 62 10.53 8.07 6.28
CA ARG A 62 10.70 6.61 6.21
C ARG A 62 9.65 5.94 5.33
N LEU A 63 10.09 4.98 4.54
CA LEU A 63 9.23 4.07 3.77
C LEU A 63 9.12 2.72 4.47
N LEU A 64 7.90 2.34 4.84
CA LEU A 64 7.56 1.01 5.35
C LEU A 64 7.02 0.14 4.22
N GLN A 65 7.81 -0.82 3.80
CA GLN A 65 7.49 -1.76 2.73
C GLN A 65 7.14 -3.14 3.30
N GLY A 66 6.14 -3.78 2.72
CA GLY A 66 5.79 -5.16 3.08
C GLY A 66 4.68 -5.69 2.19
N ASP A 67 4.61 -6.99 2.03
CA ASP A 67 3.58 -7.65 1.23
C ASP A 67 2.16 -7.37 1.76
N VAL A 68 1.16 -7.67 0.94
CA VAL A 68 -0.26 -7.60 1.35
C VAL A 68 -0.48 -8.47 2.59
N GLY A 69 -0.97 -7.84 3.68
CA GLY A 69 -1.25 -8.53 4.95
C GLY A 69 -0.01 -8.85 5.80
N SER A 70 1.14 -8.23 5.57
CA SER A 70 2.30 -8.31 6.46
C SER A 70 2.14 -7.56 7.78
N GLY A 71 1.04 -6.81 7.98
CA GLY A 71 0.74 -6.09 9.22
C GLY A 71 1.31 -4.68 9.33
N LYS A 72 1.67 -4.03 8.21
CA LYS A 72 2.12 -2.63 8.16
C LYS A 72 1.21 -1.69 8.95
N THR A 73 -0.11 -1.87 8.83
CA THR A 73 -1.11 -1.06 9.53
C THR A 73 -0.93 -1.09 11.05
N ILE A 74 -0.68 -2.26 11.64
CA ILE A 74 -0.49 -2.36 13.10
C ILE A 74 0.77 -1.62 13.52
N VAL A 75 1.88 -1.79 12.79
CA VAL A 75 3.15 -1.09 13.08
C VAL A 75 2.94 0.43 12.99
N SER A 76 2.27 0.91 11.95
CA SER A 76 2.00 2.35 11.77
C SER A 76 1.05 2.91 12.85
N LEU A 77 0.07 2.13 13.30
CA LEU A 77 -0.83 2.55 14.39
C LEU A 77 -0.11 2.59 15.73
N LEU A 78 0.81 1.66 16.01
CA LEU A 78 1.64 1.73 17.22
C LEU A 78 2.56 2.96 17.20
N ALA A 79 3.14 3.30 16.06
CA ALA A 79 3.90 4.55 15.89
C ALA A 79 3.02 5.80 16.09
N ALA A 80 1.77 5.78 15.58
CA ALA A 80 0.79 6.83 15.82
C ALA A 80 0.48 6.99 17.31
N TYR A 81 0.26 5.90 18.01
CA TYR A 81 -0.01 5.91 19.45
C TYR A 81 1.14 6.50 20.25
N ASN A 82 2.39 6.11 19.94
CA ASN A 82 3.58 6.65 20.58
C ASN A 82 3.72 8.16 20.36
N THR A 83 3.38 8.63 19.15
CA THR A 83 3.40 10.06 18.82
C THR A 83 2.36 10.85 19.62
N VAL A 84 1.13 10.31 19.74
CA VAL A 84 0.08 10.94 20.55
C VAL A 84 0.44 10.99 22.03
N ASN A 85 1.00 9.92 22.58
CA ASN A 85 1.47 9.92 23.96
C ASN A 85 2.57 10.95 24.24
N SER A 86 3.26 11.42 23.22
CA SER A 86 4.23 12.53 23.29
C SER A 86 3.59 13.92 23.15
N GLY A 87 2.25 14.00 23.11
CA GLY A 87 1.50 15.27 23.05
C GLY A 87 1.41 15.88 21.65
N PHE A 88 1.58 15.08 20.59
CA PHE A 88 1.46 15.50 19.20
C PHE A 88 0.24 14.91 18.52
N GLN A 89 -0.24 15.61 17.51
CA GLN A 89 -1.32 15.12 16.63
C GLN A 89 -0.77 14.21 15.52
N VAL A 90 -1.59 13.28 15.08
CA VAL A 90 -1.26 12.35 13.98
C VAL A 90 -2.31 12.46 12.86
N ALA A 91 -1.83 12.50 11.62
CA ALA A 91 -2.66 12.44 10.41
C ALA A 91 -2.41 11.13 9.66
N VAL A 92 -3.47 10.35 9.42
CA VAL A 92 -3.40 9.10 8.67
C VAL A 92 -4.18 9.24 7.37
N MET A 93 -3.48 9.17 6.26
CA MET A 93 -4.04 9.28 4.92
C MET A 93 -4.14 7.91 4.26
N ALA A 94 -5.32 7.60 3.73
CA ALA A 94 -5.56 6.44 2.90
C ALA A 94 -6.05 6.86 1.50
N PRO A 95 -5.81 6.06 0.45
CA PRO A 95 -6.19 6.41 -0.92
C PRO A 95 -7.71 6.46 -1.14
N THR A 96 -8.48 5.78 -0.29
CA THR A 96 -9.94 5.74 -0.38
C THR A 96 -10.59 5.92 0.98
N GLU A 97 -11.81 6.41 0.98
CA GLU A 97 -12.59 6.62 2.21
C GLU A 97 -12.88 5.30 2.95
N ILE A 98 -13.11 4.23 2.21
CA ILE A 98 -13.38 2.92 2.80
C ILE A 98 -12.15 2.43 3.59
N LEU A 99 -10.96 2.59 3.05
CA LEU A 99 -9.72 2.22 3.72
C LEU A 99 -9.43 3.14 4.92
N ALA A 100 -9.66 4.45 4.78
CA ALA A 100 -9.55 5.40 5.90
C ALA A 100 -10.51 5.01 7.05
N ARG A 101 -11.74 4.65 6.74
CA ARG A 101 -12.74 4.17 7.71
C ARG A 101 -12.33 2.85 8.37
N GLN A 102 -11.71 1.94 7.62
CA GLN A 102 -11.19 0.68 8.16
C GLN A 102 -10.07 0.94 9.19
N HIS A 103 -9.12 1.81 8.86
CA HIS A 103 -8.06 2.21 9.80
C HIS A 103 -8.63 2.92 11.03
N PHE A 104 -9.57 3.83 10.83
CA PHE A 104 -10.29 4.51 11.92
C PHE A 104 -10.99 3.51 12.84
N ASN A 105 -11.77 2.57 12.30
CA ASN A 105 -12.49 1.57 13.10
C ASN A 105 -11.52 0.65 13.86
N LEU A 106 -10.39 0.28 13.26
CA LEU A 106 -9.36 -0.51 13.93
C LEU A 106 -8.73 0.28 15.09
N SER A 107 -8.42 1.55 14.88
CA SER A 107 -7.86 2.43 15.91
C SER A 107 -8.82 2.64 17.09
N LYS A 108 -10.10 2.84 16.81
CA LYS A 108 -11.15 2.96 17.86
C LYS A 108 -11.31 1.69 18.72
N LYS A 109 -11.00 0.51 18.14
CA LYS A 109 -11.02 -0.76 18.89
C LYS A 109 -9.74 -0.98 19.70
N LEU A 110 -8.61 -0.51 19.17
CA LEU A 110 -7.30 -0.80 19.73
C LEU A 110 -6.89 0.21 20.81
N PHE A 111 -7.19 1.48 20.60
CA PHE A 111 -6.70 2.56 21.44
C PHE A 111 -7.64 2.85 22.63
N PRO A 112 -7.11 3.44 23.71
CA PRO A 112 -7.91 3.87 24.85
C PRO A 112 -9.01 4.86 24.44
N LYS A 113 -10.16 4.78 25.12
CA LYS A 113 -11.35 5.60 24.82
C LYS A 113 -11.16 7.11 25.05
N PHE A 114 -10.16 7.50 25.83
CA PHE A 114 -9.90 8.92 26.08
C PHE A 114 -9.24 9.63 24.89
N LEU A 115 -8.70 8.88 23.91
CA LEU A 115 -8.14 9.47 22.71
C LEU A 115 -9.24 9.93 21.74
N ASN A 116 -9.15 11.18 21.33
CA ASN A 116 -10.05 11.78 20.36
C ASN A 116 -9.60 11.44 18.95
N ILE A 117 -10.27 10.46 18.36
CA ILE A 117 -9.97 9.96 17.02
C ILE A 117 -11.15 10.30 16.10
N GLU A 118 -10.86 10.97 14.99
CA GLU A 118 -11.86 11.43 14.04
C GLU A 118 -11.59 10.97 12.61
N LEU A 119 -12.64 10.90 11.80
CA LEU A 119 -12.59 10.55 10.38
C LEU A 119 -13.18 11.69 9.54
N VAL A 120 -12.38 12.27 8.66
CA VAL A 120 -12.88 13.20 7.64
C VAL A 120 -13.27 12.43 6.39
N SER A 121 -14.56 12.38 6.15
CA SER A 121 -15.17 11.79 4.96
C SER A 121 -15.50 12.87 3.94
N GLY A 122 -15.42 12.53 2.65
CA GLY A 122 -15.92 13.38 1.57
C GLY A 122 -17.43 13.71 1.72
N LYS A 123 -18.15 12.85 2.44
CA LYS A 123 -19.60 12.92 2.68
C LYS A 123 -20.03 13.66 3.93
N SER A 124 -19.08 13.99 4.82
CA SER A 124 -19.44 14.77 6.01
C SER A 124 -20.09 16.08 5.55
N ASP A 125 -21.24 16.43 6.14
CA ASP A 125 -21.87 17.70 5.87
C ASP A 125 -20.92 18.86 6.23
N TYR A 126 -21.15 20.01 5.65
CA TYR A 126 -20.26 21.17 5.78
C TYR A 126 -20.05 21.58 7.25
N LYS A 127 -21.12 21.49 8.08
CA LYS A 127 -21.05 21.85 9.51
C LYS A 127 -20.16 20.88 10.30
N SER A 128 -20.35 19.57 10.11
CA SER A 128 -19.51 18.53 10.74
C SER A 128 -18.05 18.68 10.33
N LYS A 129 -17.78 18.91 9.04
CA LYS A 129 -16.43 19.15 8.55
C LYS A 129 -15.78 20.38 9.19
N LYS A 130 -16.51 21.49 9.26
CA LYS A 130 -16.02 22.72 9.89
C LYS A 130 -15.73 22.52 11.38
N ASN A 131 -16.59 21.77 12.09
CA ASN A 131 -16.39 21.44 13.50
C ASN A 131 -15.13 20.55 13.71
N ILE A 132 -14.95 19.51 12.91
CA ILE A 132 -13.74 18.66 12.97
C ILE A 132 -12.48 19.50 12.73
N LEU A 133 -12.50 20.40 11.73
CA LEU A 133 -11.34 21.25 11.41
C LEU A 133 -11.04 22.26 12.54
N SER A 134 -12.04 22.84 13.19
CA SER A 134 -11.82 23.71 14.35
C SER A 134 -11.22 22.96 15.53
N LYS A 135 -11.73 21.76 15.85
CA LYS A 135 -11.19 20.89 16.90
C LYS A 135 -9.76 20.42 16.62
N LEU A 136 -9.42 20.23 15.34
CA LEU A 136 -8.05 19.89 14.93
C LEU A 136 -7.10 21.05 15.18
N ALA A 137 -7.53 22.28 14.85
CA ALA A 137 -6.74 23.50 15.07
C ALA A 137 -6.63 23.87 16.56
N SER A 138 -7.58 23.48 17.42
CA SER A 138 -7.52 23.69 18.89
C SER A 138 -6.73 22.60 19.64
N ASN A 139 -6.29 21.53 18.96
CA ASN A 139 -5.63 20.35 19.56
C ASN A 139 -6.57 19.44 20.37
N GLU A 140 -7.86 19.45 20.07
CA GLU A 140 -8.84 18.56 20.68
C GLU A 140 -8.92 17.20 19.99
N ILE A 141 -8.33 17.04 18.81
CA ILE A 141 -8.26 15.77 18.06
C ILE A 141 -6.81 15.28 18.09
N ASP A 142 -6.63 14.05 18.56
CA ASP A 142 -5.32 13.39 18.65
C ASP A 142 -4.92 12.73 17.32
N ILE A 143 -5.88 12.00 16.71
CA ILE A 143 -5.62 11.28 15.45
C ILE A 143 -6.76 11.58 14.46
N ILE A 144 -6.38 11.98 13.27
CA ILE A 144 -7.33 12.20 12.18
C ILE A 144 -7.08 11.23 11.03
N PHE A 145 -8.13 10.57 10.58
CA PHE A 145 -8.13 9.70 9.40
C PHE A 145 -8.86 10.39 8.25
N GLY A 146 -8.39 10.14 7.02
CA GLY A 146 -9.09 10.62 5.83
C GLY A 146 -8.35 10.31 4.55
N THR A 147 -8.85 10.86 3.45
CA THR A 147 -8.18 10.85 2.16
C THR A 147 -7.31 12.10 2.01
N HIS A 148 -6.81 12.38 0.79
CA HIS A 148 -6.06 13.61 0.50
C HIS A 148 -6.76 14.91 0.97
N ALA A 149 -8.06 14.86 1.30
CA ALA A 149 -8.81 16.00 1.80
C ALA A 149 -8.25 16.57 3.11
N ILE A 150 -7.64 15.75 3.98
CA ILE A 150 -7.04 16.19 5.26
C ILE A 150 -5.78 17.04 5.07
N PHE A 151 -5.24 17.08 3.85
CA PHE A 151 -4.05 17.89 3.52
C PHE A 151 -4.35 19.10 2.64
N GLN A 152 -5.61 19.44 2.43
CA GLN A 152 -5.97 20.70 1.73
C GLN A 152 -5.49 21.93 2.51
N LYS A 153 -5.23 23.04 1.80
CA LYS A 153 -4.71 24.30 2.38
C LYS A 153 -5.51 24.80 3.60
N LYS A 154 -6.82 24.56 3.61
CA LYS A 154 -7.76 25.00 4.69
C LYS A 154 -7.64 24.18 5.98
N VAL A 155 -6.94 23.05 5.99
CA VAL A 155 -6.79 22.21 7.18
C VAL A 155 -5.54 22.65 7.93
N SER A 156 -5.66 23.06 9.16
CA SER A 156 -4.55 23.44 10.05
C SER A 156 -4.47 22.49 11.25
N PHE A 157 -3.26 22.22 11.66
CA PHE A 157 -2.96 21.43 12.85
C PHE A 157 -2.24 22.31 13.86
N LYS A 158 -2.49 22.11 15.15
CA LYS A 158 -1.79 22.85 16.19
C LYS A 158 -0.42 22.28 16.50
N LYS A 159 -0.30 20.95 16.55
CA LYS A 159 0.93 20.23 16.91
C LYS A 159 1.06 18.93 16.11
N LEU A 160 1.06 19.00 14.77
CA LEU A 160 1.23 17.82 13.94
C LEU A 160 2.62 17.23 14.12
N GLY A 161 2.72 15.97 14.59
CA GLY A 161 3.97 15.28 14.87
C GLY A 161 4.26 14.10 13.96
N LEU A 162 3.24 13.50 13.34
CA LEU A 162 3.41 12.38 12.43
C LEU A 162 2.36 12.38 11.33
N ILE A 163 2.81 12.18 10.11
CA ILE A 163 1.98 11.90 8.94
C ILE A 163 2.21 10.44 8.51
N ILE A 164 1.14 9.67 8.41
CA ILE A 164 1.15 8.32 7.88
C ILE A 164 0.39 8.31 6.56
N ILE A 165 1.02 7.79 5.49
CA ILE A 165 0.42 7.71 4.16
C ILE A 165 0.39 6.25 3.72
N ASP A 166 -0.81 5.70 3.55
CA ASP A 166 -0.98 4.34 3.06
C ASP A 166 -1.10 4.30 1.53
N GLU A 167 -0.56 3.23 0.93
CA GLU A 167 -0.52 2.98 -0.52
C GLU A 167 0.08 4.15 -1.32
N GLN A 168 1.27 4.54 -0.92
CA GLN A 168 2.00 5.71 -1.43
C GLN A 168 2.12 5.77 -2.96
N HIS A 169 2.18 4.63 -3.67
CA HIS A 169 2.31 4.60 -5.13
C HIS A 169 1.18 5.33 -5.89
N LYS A 170 0.09 5.66 -5.19
CA LYS A 170 -1.02 6.46 -5.74
C LYS A 170 -0.82 7.98 -5.61
N PHE A 171 0.31 8.43 -5.03
CA PHE A 171 0.61 9.84 -4.78
C PHE A 171 1.88 10.29 -5.51
N GLY A 172 1.79 11.42 -6.20
CA GLY A 172 2.94 12.02 -6.90
C GLY A 172 3.96 12.67 -5.97
N VAL A 173 5.19 12.89 -6.46
CA VAL A 173 6.30 13.50 -5.71
C VAL A 173 5.92 14.87 -5.14
N ASN A 174 5.26 15.72 -5.92
CA ASN A 174 4.81 17.05 -5.49
C ASN A 174 3.77 17.03 -4.36
N GLN A 175 2.94 15.96 -4.30
CA GLN A 175 1.99 15.80 -3.21
C GLN A 175 2.69 15.41 -1.91
N ARG A 176 3.75 14.59 -1.99
CA ARG A 176 4.58 14.20 -0.83
C ARG A 176 5.30 15.40 -0.23
N LYS A 177 5.91 16.26 -1.07
CA LYS A 177 6.56 17.52 -0.62
C LYS A 177 5.56 18.40 0.13
N LYS A 178 4.38 18.67 -0.45
CA LYS A 178 3.33 19.49 0.20
C LYS A 178 2.87 18.92 1.54
N LEU A 179 2.94 17.61 1.74
CA LEU A 179 2.58 16.96 3.01
C LEU A 179 3.67 17.19 4.07
N SER A 180 4.94 17.03 3.68
CA SER A 180 6.08 17.32 4.57
C SER A 180 6.08 18.78 5.01
N ASP A 181 5.84 19.72 4.07
CA ASP A 181 5.81 21.16 4.34
C ASP A 181 4.68 21.56 5.31
N LYS A 182 3.53 20.85 5.25
CA LYS A 182 2.37 21.15 6.08
C LYS A 182 2.59 20.84 7.57
N GLY A 183 3.41 19.86 7.87
CA GLY A 183 3.73 19.48 9.25
C GLY A 183 4.85 20.34 9.87
N GLY A 184 5.56 21.15 9.08
CA GLY A 184 6.74 21.88 9.55
C GLY A 184 7.88 20.94 9.97
N ASP A 185 8.84 21.51 10.72
CA ASP A 185 10.06 20.78 11.11
C ASP A 185 9.80 19.65 12.11
N ASN A 186 8.80 19.78 12.97
CA ASN A 186 8.48 18.82 14.02
C ASN A 186 7.70 17.59 13.52
N CYS A 187 7.32 17.53 12.25
CA CYS A 187 6.49 16.48 11.71
C CYS A 187 7.30 15.41 11.00
N ASP A 188 7.21 14.21 11.50
CA ASP A 188 7.75 12.99 10.89
C ASP A 188 6.81 12.47 9.80
N VAL A 189 7.36 11.75 8.82
CA VAL A 189 6.61 11.17 7.72
C VAL A 189 6.89 9.68 7.59
N LEU A 190 5.84 8.87 7.67
CA LEU A 190 5.86 7.44 7.45
C LEU A 190 5.01 7.09 6.23
N LEU A 191 5.66 6.65 5.17
CA LEU A 191 4.99 6.17 3.96
C LEU A 191 4.85 4.65 4.01
N MET A 192 3.72 4.11 3.54
CA MET A 192 3.51 2.67 3.47
C MET A 192 3.20 2.23 2.04
N THR A 193 3.68 1.05 1.68
CA THR A 193 3.31 0.39 0.42
C THR A 193 3.09 -1.10 0.60
N ALA A 194 2.00 -1.62 0.04
CA ALA A 194 1.73 -3.05 -0.03
C ALA A 194 2.28 -3.70 -1.31
N THR A 195 2.80 -2.91 -2.22
CA THR A 195 3.53 -3.42 -3.38
C THR A 195 4.98 -3.63 -2.97
N PRO A 196 5.47 -4.86 -2.88
CA PRO A 196 6.89 -5.07 -2.79
C PRO A 196 7.57 -4.47 -4.03
N ILE A 197 8.50 -3.57 -3.82
CA ILE A 197 9.30 -2.96 -4.89
C ILE A 197 10.68 -3.60 -4.81
N PRO A 198 11.26 -4.07 -5.92
CA PRO A 198 12.61 -4.60 -5.92
C PRO A 198 13.60 -3.62 -5.29
N ARG A 199 14.58 -4.16 -4.54
CA ARG A 199 15.50 -3.35 -3.74
C ARG A 199 16.20 -2.28 -4.55
N THR A 200 16.70 -2.62 -5.72
CA THR A 200 17.37 -1.67 -6.64
C THR A 200 16.48 -0.51 -7.06
N LEU A 201 15.21 -0.79 -7.37
CA LEU A 201 14.25 0.25 -7.69
C LEU A 201 13.88 1.09 -6.46
N THR A 202 13.72 0.48 -5.29
CA THR A 202 13.46 1.21 -4.05
C THR A 202 14.56 2.22 -3.78
N MET A 203 15.82 1.82 -3.94
CA MET A 203 16.98 2.69 -3.70
C MET A 203 17.09 3.84 -4.70
N THR A 204 16.72 3.62 -5.94
CA THR A 204 16.78 4.64 -6.96
C THR A 204 15.62 5.62 -6.91
N MET A 205 14.43 5.15 -6.54
CA MET A 205 13.20 5.95 -6.51
C MET A 205 12.93 6.60 -5.15
N TYR A 206 13.39 5.97 -4.08
CA TYR A 206 13.13 6.32 -2.68
C TYR A 206 14.40 6.35 -1.83
N GLY A 207 15.56 6.52 -2.47
CA GLY A 207 16.85 6.57 -1.77
C GLY A 207 17.04 7.81 -0.89
N ASP A 208 16.13 8.79 -1.02
CA ASP A 208 15.98 9.95 -0.14
C ASP A 208 15.33 9.60 1.22
N MET A 209 14.81 8.39 1.38
CA MET A 209 14.12 7.91 2.57
C MET A 209 14.90 6.80 3.28
N ASP A 210 14.69 6.68 4.58
CA ASP A 210 15.05 5.47 5.31
C ASP A 210 14.02 4.36 5.01
N LEU A 211 14.50 3.11 4.93
CA LEU A 211 13.68 1.98 4.51
C LEU A 211 13.53 0.95 5.63
N SER A 212 12.30 0.58 5.93
CA SER A 212 11.95 -0.57 6.77
C SER A 212 11.16 -1.60 5.97
N ILE A 213 11.49 -2.88 6.14
CA ILE A 213 10.88 -3.97 5.35
C ILE A 213 10.32 -5.04 6.28
N ILE A 214 9.03 -5.37 6.10
CA ILE A 214 8.38 -6.51 6.74
C ILE A 214 8.25 -7.62 5.71
N ARG A 215 9.08 -8.66 5.80
CA ARG A 215 9.03 -9.85 4.93
C ARG A 215 8.17 -10.95 5.52
N GLU A 216 8.19 -11.08 6.84
CA GLU A 216 7.42 -12.10 7.55
C GLU A 216 5.91 -11.86 7.43
N LYS A 217 5.17 -12.93 7.26
CA LYS A 217 3.71 -12.93 7.36
C LYS A 217 3.27 -13.42 8.73
N PRO A 218 2.19 -12.85 9.32
CA PRO A 218 1.65 -13.36 10.58
C PRO A 218 1.35 -14.86 10.52
N LYS A 219 1.68 -15.61 11.57
CA LYS A 219 1.52 -17.08 11.64
C LYS A 219 0.08 -17.56 11.38
N SER A 220 -0.91 -16.73 11.69
CA SER A 220 -2.32 -17.03 11.44
C SER A 220 -2.69 -17.04 9.95
N ARG A 221 -1.83 -16.54 9.08
CA ARG A 221 -2.12 -16.42 7.65
C ARG A 221 -1.68 -17.66 6.91
N LYS A 222 -2.65 -18.38 6.34
CA LYS A 222 -2.39 -19.57 5.51
C LYS A 222 -1.96 -19.17 4.10
N ASN A 223 -1.15 -20.03 3.47
CA ASN A 223 -0.78 -19.88 2.08
C ASN A 223 -2.01 -20.04 1.16
N ILE A 224 -2.07 -19.21 0.12
CA ILE A 224 -3.15 -19.27 -0.87
C ILE A 224 -2.77 -20.29 -1.94
N LYS A 225 -3.60 -21.32 -2.10
CA LYS A 225 -3.44 -22.33 -3.17
C LYS A 225 -3.81 -21.68 -4.51
N THR A 226 -2.88 -21.66 -5.46
CA THR A 226 -3.11 -21.03 -6.77
C THR A 226 -3.21 -22.09 -7.86
N TYR A 227 -4.33 -22.10 -8.56
CA TYR A 227 -4.61 -23.00 -9.68
C TYR A 227 -4.77 -22.23 -10.97
N SER A 228 -4.48 -22.88 -12.08
CA SER A 228 -4.71 -22.34 -13.43
C SER A 228 -5.68 -23.24 -14.18
N LYS A 229 -6.70 -22.67 -14.81
CA LYS A 229 -7.77 -23.38 -15.53
C LYS A 229 -8.03 -22.71 -16.88
N LEU A 230 -8.30 -23.51 -17.90
CA LEU A 230 -8.79 -23.01 -19.18
C LEU A 230 -10.24 -22.53 -19.06
N GLU A 231 -10.63 -21.51 -19.84
CA GLU A 231 -11.99 -20.96 -19.84
C GLU A 231 -13.08 -22.03 -20.15
N ASN A 232 -12.77 -23.02 -20.98
CA ASN A 232 -13.70 -24.12 -21.31
C ASN A 232 -14.03 -25.03 -20.09
N LYS A 233 -13.26 -24.92 -19.00
CA LYS A 233 -13.51 -25.65 -17.74
C LYS A 233 -14.38 -24.85 -16.74
N ILE A 234 -15.21 -23.94 -17.26
CA ILE A 234 -16.06 -23.08 -16.41
C ILE A 234 -17.03 -23.91 -15.56
N ASN A 235 -17.55 -25.03 -16.05
CA ASN A 235 -18.47 -25.89 -15.31
C ASN A 235 -17.82 -26.49 -14.06
N ASP A 236 -16.54 -26.91 -14.13
CA ASP A 236 -15.78 -27.40 -12.98
C ASP A 236 -15.66 -26.29 -11.90
N ILE A 237 -15.45 -25.04 -12.35
CA ILE A 237 -15.34 -23.89 -11.47
C ILE A 237 -16.68 -23.59 -10.80
N ILE A 238 -17.79 -23.67 -11.55
CA ILE A 238 -19.13 -23.45 -10.99
C ILE A 238 -19.45 -24.49 -9.92
N GLU A 239 -19.15 -25.77 -10.18
CA GLU A 239 -19.35 -26.82 -9.18
C GLU A 239 -18.47 -26.60 -7.93
N PHE A 240 -17.24 -26.15 -8.09
CA PHE A 240 -16.39 -25.78 -6.97
C PHE A 240 -17.00 -24.60 -6.17
N ILE A 241 -17.49 -23.55 -6.85
CA ILE A 241 -18.16 -22.41 -6.21
C ILE A 241 -19.38 -22.85 -5.41
N LYS A 242 -20.22 -23.74 -5.96
CA LYS A 242 -21.39 -24.27 -5.24
C LYS A 242 -20.99 -24.92 -3.92
N LYS A 243 -19.90 -25.67 -3.89
CA LYS A 243 -19.36 -26.29 -2.66
C LYS A 243 -18.89 -25.25 -1.66
N GLU A 244 -18.14 -24.25 -2.13
CA GLU A 244 -17.62 -23.17 -1.28
C GLU A 244 -18.75 -22.32 -0.66
N ILE A 245 -19.78 -22.00 -1.43
CA ILE A 245 -20.96 -21.27 -0.93
C ILE A 245 -21.70 -22.07 0.14
N LYS A 246 -21.86 -23.39 -0.02
CA LYS A 246 -22.45 -24.27 1.00
C LYS A 246 -21.64 -24.26 2.30
N LEU A 247 -20.33 -24.11 2.23
CA LEU A 247 -19.44 -23.96 3.39
C LEU A 247 -19.49 -22.55 4.02
N GLY A 248 -20.32 -21.65 3.48
CA GLY A 248 -20.47 -20.28 3.97
C GLY A 248 -19.40 -19.31 3.49
N ASN A 249 -18.56 -19.74 2.56
CA ASN A 249 -17.48 -18.93 2.01
C ASN A 249 -17.98 -17.92 0.98
N GLN A 250 -17.19 -16.83 0.81
CA GLN A 250 -17.46 -15.81 -0.20
C GLN A 250 -16.41 -15.83 -1.31
N ILE A 251 -16.83 -15.45 -2.49
CA ILE A 251 -16.07 -15.55 -3.72
C ILE A 251 -15.92 -14.17 -4.38
N PHE A 252 -14.70 -13.81 -4.74
CA PHE A 252 -14.43 -12.74 -5.70
C PHE A 252 -14.35 -13.30 -7.11
N TRP A 253 -15.06 -12.67 -8.03
CA TRP A 253 -14.94 -12.94 -9.46
C TRP A 253 -14.47 -11.68 -10.17
N VAL A 254 -13.20 -11.69 -10.61
CA VAL A 254 -12.53 -10.52 -11.20
C VAL A 254 -12.51 -10.63 -12.71
N CYS A 255 -13.11 -9.64 -13.39
CA CYS A 255 -13.06 -9.48 -14.83
C CYS A 255 -11.98 -8.45 -15.20
N PRO A 256 -11.19 -8.65 -16.26
CA PRO A 256 -10.19 -7.69 -16.71
C PRO A 256 -10.83 -6.41 -17.21
N LEU A 257 -10.11 -5.29 -17.08
CA LEU A 257 -10.38 -4.09 -17.84
C LEU A 257 -9.81 -4.27 -19.25
N ILE A 258 -10.60 -3.97 -20.27
CA ILE A 258 -10.16 -3.99 -21.67
C ILE A 258 -9.83 -2.55 -22.06
N GLU A 259 -8.54 -2.24 -22.28
CA GLU A 259 -8.05 -0.87 -22.48
C GLU A 259 -8.67 -0.13 -23.68
N GLU A 260 -9.21 -0.85 -24.67
CA GLU A 260 -9.70 -0.26 -25.92
C GLU A 260 -11.10 0.39 -25.86
N SER A 261 -11.90 0.13 -24.84
CA SER A 261 -13.11 0.94 -24.59
C SER A 261 -13.72 0.72 -23.20
N LYS A 262 -13.90 1.81 -22.46
CA LYS A 262 -14.64 1.83 -21.18
C LYS A 262 -16.10 1.29 -21.30
N LYS A 263 -16.64 1.18 -22.51
CA LYS A 263 -17.95 0.59 -22.78
C LYS A 263 -17.92 -0.94 -22.81
N LEU A 264 -16.85 -1.55 -23.36
CA LEU A 264 -16.69 -3.02 -23.45
C LEU A 264 -16.40 -3.65 -22.07
N ASP A 265 -15.66 -2.98 -21.20
CA ASP A 265 -15.37 -3.44 -19.85
C ASP A 265 -16.61 -3.59 -18.99
N HIS A 266 -17.48 -2.60 -19.06
CA HIS A 266 -18.78 -2.63 -18.39
C HIS A 266 -19.61 -3.83 -18.88
N SER A 267 -19.63 -4.08 -20.19
CA SER A 267 -20.38 -5.18 -20.78
C SER A 267 -19.89 -6.56 -20.37
N SER A 268 -18.57 -6.72 -20.19
CA SER A 268 -17.96 -8.00 -19.77
C SER A 268 -18.33 -8.37 -18.33
N ALA A 269 -18.18 -7.44 -17.39
CA ALA A 269 -18.53 -7.67 -15.99
C ALA A 269 -20.06 -7.84 -15.79
N VAL A 270 -20.86 -7.05 -16.52
CA VAL A 270 -22.33 -7.16 -16.50
C VAL A 270 -22.78 -8.52 -17.02
N LYS A 271 -22.29 -8.95 -18.19
CA LYS A 271 -22.62 -10.27 -18.75
C LYS A 271 -22.25 -11.41 -17.78
N LYS A 272 -21.10 -11.30 -17.11
CA LYS A 272 -20.69 -12.28 -16.12
C LYS A 272 -21.58 -12.26 -14.89
N PHE A 273 -21.96 -11.07 -14.42
CA PHE A 273 -22.93 -10.91 -13.35
C PHE A 273 -24.27 -11.57 -13.71
N GLU A 274 -24.82 -11.29 -14.88
CA GLU A 274 -26.09 -11.88 -15.35
C GLU A 274 -26.01 -13.41 -15.44
N PHE A 275 -24.92 -13.94 -15.98
CA PHE A 275 -24.66 -15.37 -16.04
C PHE A 275 -24.63 -16.01 -14.65
N LEU A 276 -23.86 -15.42 -13.72
CA LEU A 276 -23.76 -15.96 -12.36
C LEU A 276 -25.03 -15.76 -11.55
N ASN A 277 -25.77 -14.66 -11.77
CA ASN A 277 -27.02 -14.41 -11.07
C ASN A 277 -28.15 -15.38 -11.48
N LYS A 278 -28.13 -15.87 -12.74
CA LYS A 278 -29.01 -16.98 -13.15
C LYS A 278 -28.72 -18.28 -12.44
N LEU A 279 -27.43 -18.57 -12.15
CA LEU A 279 -26.99 -19.78 -11.45
C LEU A 279 -27.11 -19.67 -9.92
N PHE A 280 -26.98 -18.49 -9.36
CA PHE A 280 -26.98 -18.19 -7.92
C PHE A 280 -27.92 -17.01 -7.62
N PRO A 281 -29.24 -17.17 -7.74
CA PRO A 281 -30.20 -16.07 -7.56
C PRO A 281 -30.04 -15.39 -6.21
N ASN A 282 -30.06 -14.05 -6.20
CA ASN A 282 -29.95 -13.20 -5.01
C ASN A 282 -28.65 -13.34 -4.19
N GLN A 283 -27.64 -14.06 -4.72
CA GLN A 283 -26.35 -14.26 -4.03
C GLN A 283 -25.19 -13.54 -4.70
N VAL A 284 -25.42 -12.88 -5.83
CA VAL A 284 -24.41 -12.21 -6.64
C VAL A 284 -24.58 -10.70 -6.55
N SER A 285 -23.48 -9.99 -6.46
CA SER A 285 -23.45 -8.53 -6.57
C SER A 285 -22.40 -8.10 -7.59
N LEU A 286 -22.58 -6.92 -8.18
CA LEU A 286 -21.69 -6.36 -9.19
C LEU A 286 -21.07 -5.05 -8.70
N LEU A 287 -19.74 -4.94 -8.87
CA LEU A 287 -18.98 -3.73 -8.56
C LEU A 287 -18.06 -3.37 -9.72
N HIS A 288 -18.25 -2.19 -10.31
CA HIS A 288 -17.42 -1.72 -11.43
C HIS A 288 -17.05 -0.23 -11.32
N GLY A 289 -16.18 0.26 -12.20
CA GLY A 289 -15.65 1.63 -12.19
C GLY A 289 -16.69 2.73 -12.21
N LYS A 290 -17.80 2.49 -12.90
CA LYS A 290 -18.90 3.45 -13.05
C LYS A 290 -19.93 3.41 -11.90
N THR A 291 -19.87 2.41 -11.02
CA THR A 291 -20.72 2.37 -9.82
C THR A 291 -20.44 3.63 -8.99
N ASP A 292 -21.48 4.36 -8.62
CA ASP A 292 -21.29 5.55 -7.82
C ASP A 292 -20.69 5.20 -6.44
N PHE A 293 -20.20 6.21 -5.73
CA PHE A 293 -19.51 5.99 -4.48
C PHE A 293 -20.43 5.41 -3.38
N PHE A 294 -21.71 5.84 -3.30
CA PHE A 294 -22.66 5.36 -2.30
C PHE A 294 -23.03 3.90 -2.52
N ASP A 295 -23.27 3.54 -3.77
CA ASP A 295 -23.57 2.17 -4.15
C ASP A 295 -22.37 1.25 -3.92
N LYS A 296 -21.14 1.71 -4.23
CA LYS A 296 -19.91 0.97 -3.89
C LYS A 296 -19.85 0.65 -2.41
N GLU A 297 -20.04 1.64 -1.56
CA GLU A 297 -19.97 1.45 -0.12
C GLU A 297 -21.08 0.51 0.38
N LYS A 298 -22.30 0.67 -0.13
CA LYS A 298 -23.45 -0.19 0.19
C LYS A 298 -23.20 -1.65 -0.22
N ILE A 299 -22.70 -1.87 -1.43
CA ILE A 299 -22.34 -3.21 -1.95
C ILE A 299 -21.27 -3.85 -1.09
N LEU A 300 -20.17 -3.16 -0.81
CA LEU A 300 -19.05 -3.67 -0.01
C LEU A 300 -19.48 -3.95 1.44
N ASN A 301 -20.27 -3.08 2.06
CA ASN A 301 -20.82 -3.32 3.40
C ASN A 301 -21.78 -4.52 3.43
N ASN A 302 -22.61 -4.70 2.40
CA ASN A 302 -23.49 -5.86 2.31
C ASN A 302 -22.70 -7.15 2.10
N PHE A 303 -21.61 -7.10 1.32
CA PHE A 303 -20.70 -8.23 1.15
C PHE A 303 -19.99 -8.58 2.46
N LEU A 304 -19.47 -7.59 3.19
CA LEU A 304 -18.91 -7.78 4.54
C LEU A 304 -19.88 -8.42 5.52
N LYS A 305 -21.17 -8.05 5.45
CA LYS A 305 -22.25 -8.64 6.25
C LYS A 305 -22.72 -10.00 5.72
N ASN A 306 -22.04 -10.58 4.75
CA ASN A 306 -22.35 -11.89 4.15
C ASN A 306 -23.74 -11.99 3.50
N LYS A 307 -24.30 -10.85 3.06
CA LYS A 307 -25.59 -10.82 2.34
C LYS A 307 -25.47 -11.37 0.90
N PHE A 308 -24.28 -11.21 0.31
CA PHE A 308 -23.93 -11.77 -0.98
C PHE A 308 -22.81 -12.77 -0.84
N LYS A 309 -22.82 -13.82 -1.67
CA LYS A 309 -21.80 -14.87 -1.69
C LYS A 309 -20.76 -14.65 -2.78
N ILE A 310 -21.14 -14.02 -3.88
CA ILE A 310 -20.26 -13.75 -5.02
C ILE A 310 -20.24 -12.25 -5.27
N LEU A 311 -19.05 -11.68 -5.35
CA LEU A 311 -18.84 -10.31 -5.80
C LEU A 311 -18.12 -10.33 -7.16
N VAL A 312 -18.86 -10.01 -8.22
CA VAL A 312 -18.29 -9.79 -9.56
C VAL A 312 -17.75 -8.38 -9.60
N SER A 313 -16.50 -8.24 -10.02
CA SER A 313 -15.89 -6.91 -10.10
C SER A 313 -14.88 -6.79 -11.24
N THR A 314 -14.62 -5.56 -11.65
CA THR A 314 -13.40 -5.20 -12.35
C THR A 314 -12.24 -5.02 -11.33
N THR A 315 -11.08 -4.52 -11.77
CA THR A 315 -9.86 -4.33 -10.93
C THR A 315 -10.01 -3.46 -9.67
N ILE A 316 -11.19 -2.89 -9.42
CA ILE A 316 -11.48 -1.99 -8.29
C ILE A 316 -11.31 -2.64 -6.90
N ILE A 317 -11.28 -3.98 -6.83
CA ILE A 317 -11.00 -4.71 -5.57
C ILE A 317 -9.54 -4.50 -5.09
N GLU A 318 -8.69 -3.83 -5.85
CA GLU A 318 -7.30 -3.53 -5.46
C GLU A 318 -7.19 -2.70 -4.17
N VAL A 319 -8.27 -2.09 -3.71
CA VAL A 319 -8.26 -1.22 -2.53
C VAL A 319 -8.42 -2.01 -1.25
N GLY A 320 -7.40 -2.05 -0.46
CA GLY A 320 -7.09 -2.55 0.88
C GLY A 320 -8.16 -3.06 1.87
N ILE A 321 -9.41 -3.28 1.46
CA ILE A 321 -10.49 -3.74 2.33
C ILE A 321 -10.27 -5.21 2.71
N ASP A 322 -10.50 -5.52 3.97
CA ASP A 322 -10.43 -6.87 4.52
C ASP A 322 -11.79 -7.56 4.50
N PHE A 323 -11.85 -8.74 3.87
CA PHE A 323 -13.05 -9.58 3.80
C PHE A 323 -12.74 -10.96 4.37
N PRO A 324 -12.94 -11.18 5.69
CA PRO A 324 -12.52 -12.41 6.36
C PRO A 324 -13.15 -13.69 5.80
N ASN A 325 -14.37 -13.58 5.27
CA ASN A 325 -15.12 -14.72 4.69
C ASN A 325 -14.81 -14.98 3.21
N ALA A 326 -14.05 -14.09 2.55
CA ALA A 326 -13.67 -14.27 1.16
C ALA A 326 -12.44 -15.21 1.08
N THR A 327 -12.70 -16.45 0.71
CA THR A 327 -11.68 -17.51 0.64
C THR A 327 -11.33 -17.88 -0.80
N VAL A 328 -12.15 -17.49 -1.77
CA VAL A 328 -11.94 -17.82 -3.19
C VAL A 328 -11.86 -16.56 -4.01
N ILE A 329 -10.84 -16.48 -4.88
CA ILE A 329 -10.75 -15.48 -5.93
C ILE A 329 -10.57 -16.16 -7.29
N ILE A 330 -11.39 -15.75 -8.24
CA ILE A 330 -11.34 -16.20 -9.63
C ILE A 330 -10.98 -14.99 -10.48
N ILE A 331 -9.93 -15.11 -11.28
CA ILE A 331 -9.43 -14.03 -12.12
C ILE A 331 -9.58 -14.48 -13.58
N GLU A 332 -10.50 -13.86 -14.31
CA GLU A 332 -10.70 -14.12 -15.74
C GLU A 332 -9.61 -13.47 -16.58
N ASN A 333 -9.26 -14.13 -17.69
CA ASN A 333 -8.23 -13.64 -18.61
C ASN A 333 -6.97 -13.19 -17.86
N ALA A 334 -6.49 -14.04 -16.93
CA ALA A 334 -5.34 -13.73 -16.07
C ALA A 334 -4.08 -13.32 -16.85
N ASN A 335 -3.97 -13.74 -18.11
CA ASN A 335 -2.89 -13.34 -19.03
C ASN A 335 -2.87 -11.84 -19.37
N LYS A 336 -3.98 -11.12 -19.18
CA LYS A 336 -4.07 -9.68 -19.41
C LYS A 336 -3.58 -8.84 -18.23
N PHE A 337 -3.35 -9.44 -17.09
CA PHE A 337 -2.87 -8.75 -15.89
C PHE A 337 -1.35 -8.83 -15.78
N GLY A 338 -0.74 -7.80 -15.22
CA GLY A 338 0.63 -7.84 -14.76
C GLY A 338 0.82 -8.79 -13.58
N LEU A 339 2.03 -9.30 -13.38
CA LEU A 339 2.31 -10.27 -12.33
C LEU A 339 2.09 -9.67 -10.93
N SER A 340 2.51 -8.43 -10.71
CA SER A 340 2.26 -7.69 -9.46
C SER A 340 0.77 -7.44 -9.23
N GLN A 341 -0.02 -7.16 -10.28
CA GLN A 341 -1.48 -7.00 -10.17
C GLN A 341 -2.16 -8.32 -9.76
N LEU A 342 -1.77 -9.44 -10.40
CA LEU A 342 -2.27 -10.76 -10.03
C LEU A 342 -1.94 -11.11 -8.58
N HIS A 343 -0.74 -10.76 -8.11
CA HIS A 343 -0.35 -10.96 -6.72
C HIS A 343 -1.20 -10.12 -5.75
N GLN A 344 -1.43 -8.85 -6.05
CA GLN A 344 -2.29 -7.98 -5.25
C GLN A 344 -3.74 -8.49 -5.19
N LEU A 345 -4.30 -8.92 -6.33
CA LEU A 345 -5.63 -9.52 -6.40
C LEU A 345 -5.69 -10.80 -5.58
N ARG A 346 -4.72 -11.71 -5.74
CA ARG A 346 -4.62 -12.93 -4.93
C ARG A 346 -4.59 -12.62 -3.43
N GLY A 347 -3.88 -11.57 -3.03
CA GLY A 347 -3.81 -11.11 -1.64
C GLY A 347 -5.13 -10.59 -1.06
N ARG A 348 -6.20 -10.49 -1.86
CA ARG A 348 -7.55 -10.11 -1.37
C ARG A 348 -8.26 -11.24 -0.64
N VAL A 349 -7.82 -12.46 -0.80
CA VAL A 349 -8.26 -13.63 -0.03
C VAL A 349 -7.16 -14.07 0.94
N GLY A 350 -7.46 -15.04 1.82
CA GLY A 350 -6.49 -15.54 2.80
C GLY A 350 -6.25 -14.60 3.97
N ARG A 351 -7.24 -13.79 4.34
CA ARG A 351 -7.17 -12.86 5.47
C ARG A 351 -7.79 -13.39 6.76
N GLY A 352 -8.42 -14.54 6.69
CA GLY A 352 -8.95 -15.30 7.82
C GLY A 352 -8.13 -16.55 8.14
N SER A 353 -8.63 -17.37 9.07
CA SER A 353 -8.02 -18.65 9.45
C SER A 353 -8.29 -19.79 8.46
N LYS A 354 -9.20 -19.58 7.49
CA LYS A 354 -9.59 -20.58 6.50
C LYS A 354 -8.54 -20.70 5.37
N GLU A 355 -8.45 -21.88 4.78
CA GLU A 355 -7.70 -22.07 3.52
C GLU A 355 -8.33 -21.26 2.40
N SER A 356 -7.49 -20.71 1.52
CA SER A 356 -7.96 -19.86 0.44
C SER A 356 -7.39 -20.29 -0.90
N THR A 357 -8.20 -20.07 -1.94
CA THR A 357 -7.92 -20.52 -3.30
C THR A 357 -7.97 -19.38 -4.29
N CYS A 358 -6.95 -19.30 -5.15
CA CYS A 358 -6.91 -18.39 -6.30
C CYS A 358 -6.99 -19.23 -7.58
N ILE A 359 -7.97 -18.95 -8.45
CA ILE A 359 -8.13 -19.61 -9.75
C ILE A 359 -7.84 -18.59 -10.85
N LEU A 360 -6.79 -18.85 -11.63
CA LEU A 360 -6.41 -18.08 -12.79
C LEU A 360 -7.04 -18.69 -14.03
N MET A 361 -8.02 -18.02 -14.63
CA MET A 361 -8.65 -18.46 -15.88
C MET A 361 -7.96 -17.80 -17.06
N PHE A 362 -7.79 -18.55 -18.15
CA PHE A 362 -7.18 -18.05 -19.38
C PHE A 362 -7.67 -18.81 -20.60
N LYS A 363 -7.54 -18.19 -21.78
CA LYS A 363 -7.81 -18.81 -23.08
C LYS A 363 -6.64 -19.69 -23.51
N SER A 364 -6.89 -20.65 -24.42
CA SER A 364 -5.81 -21.33 -25.15
C SER A 364 -4.91 -20.30 -25.86
N ASN A 365 -3.66 -20.66 -26.16
CA ASN A 365 -2.67 -19.80 -26.85
C ASN A 365 -2.14 -18.61 -26.02
N LEU A 366 -1.55 -18.94 -24.87
CA LEU A 366 -0.81 -17.98 -24.08
C LEU A 366 0.55 -17.64 -24.69
N SER A 367 0.91 -16.35 -24.66
CA SER A 367 2.29 -15.91 -24.94
C SER A 367 3.26 -16.48 -23.89
N GLU A 368 4.54 -16.61 -24.25
CA GLU A 368 5.57 -17.12 -23.33
C GLU A 368 5.65 -16.30 -22.03
N ASN A 369 5.54 -14.97 -22.12
CA ASN A 369 5.52 -14.11 -20.94
C ASN A 369 4.28 -14.35 -20.06
N ALA A 370 3.13 -14.64 -20.64
CA ALA A 370 1.93 -14.97 -19.87
C ALA A 370 2.09 -16.34 -19.18
N LYS A 371 2.66 -17.34 -19.84
CA LYS A 371 2.98 -18.64 -19.23
C LYS A 371 3.93 -18.49 -18.06
N LYS A 372 5.01 -17.71 -18.23
CA LYS A 372 5.98 -17.42 -17.16
C LYS A 372 5.30 -16.76 -15.94
N ARG A 373 4.49 -15.72 -16.15
CA ARG A 373 3.75 -15.05 -15.06
C ARG A 373 2.86 -16.00 -14.28
N ILE A 374 2.06 -16.82 -14.96
CA ILE A 374 1.19 -17.81 -14.32
C ILE A 374 2.01 -18.85 -13.55
N LYS A 375 3.13 -19.33 -14.11
CA LYS A 375 4.03 -20.30 -13.46
C LYS A 375 4.61 -19.74 -12.17
N ILE A 376 5.11 -18.52 -12.19
CA ILE A 376 5.68 -17.84 -11.01
C ILE A 376 4.62 -17.66 -9.91
N LEU A 377 3.43 -17.17 -10.26
CA LEU A 377 2.38 -16.94 -9.29
C LEU A 377 1.87 -18.26 -8.64
N LYS A 378 1.92 -19.39 -9.36
CA LYS A 378 1.62 -20.71 -8.81
C LYS A 378 2.71 -21.25 -7.88
N ALA A 379 3.97 -20.95 -8.20
CA ALA A 379 5.11 -21.46 -7.48
C ALA A 379 5.40 -20.72 -6.17
N SER A 380 5.05 -19.42 -6.08
CA SER A 380 5.40 -18.60 -4.92
C SER A 380 4.23 -17.79 -4.38
N ASN A 381 4.22 -17.64 -3.04
CA ASN A 381 3.40 -16.68 -2.30
C ASN A 381 4.20 -15.48 -1.77
N ASP A 382 5.49 -15.41 -2.07
CA ASP A 382 6.37 -14.31 -1.68
C ASP A 382 6.22 -13.13 -2.65
N GLY A 383 5.70 -12.00 -2.16
CA GLY A 383 5.49 -10.81 -2.96
C GLY A 383 6.79 -10.15 -3.44
N PHE A 384 7.88 -10.26 -2.67
CA PHE A 384 9.19 -9.70 -3.07
C PHE A 384 9.78 -10.46 -4.25
N LEU A 385 9.79 -11.80 -4.18
CA LEU A 385 10.23 -12.65 -5.29
C LEU A 385 9.37 -12.41 -6.54
N ILE A 386 8.04 -12.31 -6.38
CA ILE A 386 7.11 -12.05 -7.47
C ILE A 386 7.41 -10.69 -8.12
N SER A 387 7.73 -9.68 -7.33
CA SER A 387 8.06 -8.35 -7.84
C SER A 387 9.39 -8.32 -8.59
N GLU A 388 10.41 -9.05 -8.11
CA GLU A 388 11.69 -9.20 -8.81
C GLU A 388 11.53 -9.92 -10.16
N GLU A 389 10.72 -10.97 -10.19
CA GLU A 389 10.42 -11.70 -11.44
C GLU A 389 9.53 -10.86 -12.41
N ASP A 390 8.59 -10.06 -11.89
CA ASP A 390 7.81 -9.12 -12.72
C ASP A 390 8.72 -8.11 -13.41
N MET A 391 9.74 -7.63 -12.69
CA MET A 391 10.75 -6.73 -13.23
C MET A 391 11.53 -7.38 -14.38
N LYS A 392 11.95 -8.63 -14.23
CA LYS A 392 12.69 -9.36 -15.28
C LYS A 392 11.82 -9.60 -16.53
N ILE A 393 10.53 -9.91 -16.35
CA ILE A 393 9.61 -10.20 -17.47
C ILE A 393 9.26 -8.95 -18.27
N ARG A 394 9.02 -7.81 -17.61
CA ARG A 394 8.59 -6.57 -18.28
C ARG A 394 9.75 -5.85 -18.98
N GLY A 395 10.97 -6.05 -18.52
CA GLY A 395 12.06 -5.16 -18.89
C GLY A 395 11.90 -3.77 -18.27
N HIS A 396 12.90 -2.93 -18.47
CA HIS A 396 13.02 -1.66 -17.73
C HIS A 396 11.98 -0.59 -18.13
N GLY A 397 11.55 -0.59 -19.39
CA GLY A 397 10.70 0.49 -19.94
C GLY A 397 9.26 0.53 -19.44
N ASP A 398 8.68 -0.63 -19.09
CA ASP A 398 7.24 -0.77 -18.81
C ASP A 398 6.89 -0.79 -17.30
N ILE A 399 7.87 -1.03 -16.40
CA ILE A 399 7.59 -1.30 -14.98
C ILE A 399 7.03 -0.11 -14.22
N LEU A 400 7.44 1.07 -14.58
CA LEU A 400 7.23 2.26 -13.76
C LEU A 400 6.16 3.20 -14.29
N GLY A 401 5.54 2.89 -15.43
CA GLY A 401 4.69 3.90 -16.07
C GLY A 401 5.47 5.22 -16.17
N PHE A 402 6.76 5.15 -16.54
CA PHE A 402 7.72 6.26 -16.48
C PHE A 402 7.24 7.54 -17.17
N LYS A 403 6.29 7.42 -18.10
CA LYS A 403 5.63 8.59 -18.70
C LYS A 403 4.81 9.40 -17.69
N GLN A 404 4.40 8.81 -16.55
CA GLN A 404 3.58 9.49 -15.55
C GLN A 404 4.35 9.98 -14.31
N SER A 405 5.54 9.43 -14.03
CA SER A 405 6.25 9.69 -12.76
C SER A 405 7.38 10.73 -12.84
N GLY A 406 7.69 11.28 -14.02
CA GLY A 406 8.74 12.29 -14.19
C GLY A 406 10.18 11.79 -13.95
N ILE A 407 10.39 10.49 -13.72
CA ILE A 407 11.73 9.93 -13.52
C ILE A 407 12.39 9.73 -14.89
N LYS A 408 13.48 10.48 -15.13
CA LYS A 408 14.30 10.33 -16.34
C LYS A 408 14.90 8.92 -16.39
N ASN A 409 14.91 8.29 -17.56
CA ASN A 409 15.59 7.00 -17.78
C ASN A 409 17.06 7.11 -17.39
N PHE A 410 17.63 6.05 -16.83
CA PHE A 410 19.07 5.96 -16.64
C PHE A 410 19.77 6.03 -18.00
N LYS A 411 20.78 6.90 -18.14
CA LYS A 411 21.50 7.09 -19.39
C LYS A 411 22.38 5.86 -19.76
N LEU A 412 22.96 5.19 -18.76
CA LEU A 412 23.94 4.13 -18.95
C LEU A 412 23.60 2.82 -18.22
N ALA A 413 22.83 2.87 -17.14
CA ALA A 413 22.58 1.73 -16.28
C ALA A 413 21.18 1.16 -16.48
N ASP A 414 21.08 -0.17 -16.45
CA ASP A 414 19.83 -0.92 -16.46
C ASP A 414 19.68 -1.65 -15.12
N PRO A 415 18.69 -1.32 -14.28
CA PRO A 415 18.49 -1.95 -12.97
C PRO A 415 18.23 -3.46 -13.02
N VAL A 416 17.83 -4.01 -14.16
CA VAL A 416 17.62 -5.45 -14.34
C VAL A 416 18.95 -6.16 -14.62
N HIS A 417 19.70 -5.62 -15.59
CA HIS A 417 20.94 -6.27 -16.06
C HIS A 417 22.18 -5.89 -15.24
N HIS A 418 22.17 -4.73 -14.57
CA HIS A 418 23.29 -4.20 -13.79
C HIS A 418 22.95 -4.13 -12.29
N ASN A 419 22.15 -5.06 -11.78
CA ASN A 419 21.74 -5.10 -10.36
C ASN A 419 22.93 -5.10 -9.39
N ASP A 420 24.01 -5.81 -9.73
CA ASP A 420 25.25 -5.86 -8.98
C ASP A 420 25.92 -4.48 -8.86
N LEU A 421 25.94 -3.70 -9.94
CA LEU A 421 26.48 -2.33 -9.92
C LEU A 421 25.62 -1.38 -9.07
N PHE A 422 24.30 -1.55 -9.04
CA PHE A 422 23.43 -0.77 -8.16
C PHE A 422 23.70 -1.10 -6.69
N LEU A 423 23.88 -2.38 -6.35
CA LEU A 423 24.24 -2.81 -4.98
C LEU A 423 25.63 -2.31 -4.57
N LEU A 424 26.60 -2.32 -5.49
CA LEU A 424 27.93 -1.76 -5.26
C LEU A 424 27.84 -0.25 -4.99
N ALA A 425 27.09 0.48 -5.83
CA ALA A 425 26.90 1.92 -5.66
C ALA A 425 26.22 2.27 -4.33
N GLU A 426 25.27 1.45 -3.86
CA GLU A 426 24.68 1.60 -2.53
C GLU A 426 25.73 1.43 -1.43
N LYS A 427 26.51 0.36 -1.51
CA LYS A 427 27.56 0.06 -0.52
C LYS A 427 28.57 1.21 -0.44
N GLU A 428 29.02 1.73 -1.57
CA GLU A 428 29.93 2.87 -1.60
C GLU A 428 29.29 4.15 -1.05
N MET A 429 28.03 4.41 -1.35
CA MET A 429 27.33 5.55 -0.76
C MET A 429 27.22 5.46 0.75
N ARG A 430 26.91 4.28 1.29
CA ARG A 430 26.88 4.08 2.75
C ARG A 430 28.27 4.26 3.40
N ARG A 431 29.32 3.84 2.70
CA ARG A 431 30.70 4.07 3.15
C ARG A 431 31.02 5.56 3.22
N ILE A 432 30.70 6.32 2.17
CA ILE A 432 30.87 7.76 2.12
C ILE A 432 30.06 8.47 3.22
N GLU A 433 28.80 8.06 3.43
CA GLU A 433 27.95 8.61 4.48
C GLU A 433 28.50 8.35 5.90
N SER A 434 29.13 7.17 6.12
CA SER A 434 29.69 6.82 7.42
C SER A 434 31.08 7.44 7.68
N SER A 435 31.79 7.84 6.64
CA SER A 435 33.12 8.46 6.75
C SER A 435 33.08 9.99 6.87
N ASP A 436 31.90 10.60 6.92
CA ASP A 436 31.70 12.05 6.98
C ASP A 436 32.37 12.80 5.82
N GLU A 437 32.61 12.10 4.69
CA GLU A 437 33.21 12.70 3.49
C GLU A 437 32.27 13.79 2.92
N ASP A 438 32.89 14.94 2.58
CA ASP A 438 32.15 16.04 1.97
C ASP A 438 31.63 15.65 0.57
N LEU A 439 30.30 15.52 0.44
CA LEU A 439 29.64 15.21 -0.82
C LEU A 439 29.87 16.26 -1.91
N SER A 440 30.33 17.46 -1.53
CA SER A 440 30.66 18.53 -2.50
C SER A 440 31.71 18.12 -3.52
N LYS A 441 32.62 17.21 -3.16
CA LYS A 441 33.62 16.62 -4.05
C LYS A 441 33.01 15.94 -5.28
N PHE A 442 31.78 15.46 -5.15
CA PHE A 442 31.06 14.73 -6.21
C PHE A 442 30.13 15.63 -7.05
N LYS A 443 30.09 16.95 -6.80
CA LYS A 443 29.30 17.91 -7.60
C LYS A 443 29.54 17.82 -9.11
N PRO A 444 30.77 17.63 -9.62
CA PRO A 444 31.02 17.44 -11.05
C PRO A 444 30.28 16.24 -11.62
N LEU A 445 30.23 15.12 -10.88
CA LEU A 445 29.53 13.91 -11.29
C LEU A 445 28.00 14.10 -11.32
N ILE A 446 27.46 14.90 -10.40
CA ILE A 446 26.03 15.27 -10.36
C ILE A 446 25.69 16.13 -11.58
N LYS A 447 26.49 17.15 -11.88
CA LYS A 447 26.33 18.05 -13.04
C LYS A 447 26.40 17.32 -14.37
N LEU A 448 27.37 16.36 -14.52
CA LEU A 448 27.55 15.56 -15.73
C LEU A 448 26.28 14.82 -16.15
N TYR A 449 25.45 14.41 -15.19
CA TYR A 449 24.21 13.69 -15.43
C TYR A 449 22.94 14.55 -15.30
N ASP A 450 23.10 15.90 -15.27
CA ASP A 450 22.00 16.87 -15.34
C ASP A 450 20.93 16.66 -14.25
N ARG A 451 21.37 16.45 -13.01
CA ARG A 451 20.49 16.23 -11.85
C ARG A 451 20.62 17.32 -10.78
N ALA A 452 21.36 18.39 -11.09
CA ALA A 452 21.55 19.50 -10.17
C ALA A 452 20.21 20.21 -9.82
N ASP A 453 19.28 20.25 -10.77
CA ASP A 453 17.97 20.92 -10.61
C ASP A 453 17.10 20.28 -9.53
N ILE A 454 17.21 18.95 -9.34
CA ILE A 454 16.45 18.21 -8.32
C ILE A 454 16.86 18.63 -6.91
N ILE A 455 18.12 18.99 -6.70
CA ILE A 455 18.66 19.41 -5.40
C ILE A 455 18.15 20.79 -5.02
N ASN A 456 18.04 21.69 -6.01
CA ASN A 456 17.59 23.07 -5.79
C ASN A 456 16.09 23.16 -5.49
N ASP A 457 15.28 22.23 -6.03
CA ASP A 457 13.83 22.18 -5.78
C ASP A 457 13.45 21.67 -4.38
N ILE A 458 14.41 21.16 -3.60
CA ILE A 458 14.21 20.54 -2.28
C ILE A 458 14.87 21.40 -1.16
N ALA A 459 15.65 22.38 -1.55
CA ALA A 459 16.19 23.39 -0.66
C ALA A 459 15.18 24.54 -0.49
#